data_567ae7053d5ef9445d254ea71521cb24
#
_entry.id   567ae7053d5ef9445d254ea71521cb24
#
_cell.length_a   1.000
_cell.length_b   1.000
_cell.length_c   1.000
_cell.angle_alpha   90.00
_cell.angle_beta   90.00
_cell.angle_gamma   90.00
#
_symmetry.space_group_name_H-M   'P 1'
#
loop_
_entity.id
_entity.type
_entity.pdbx_description
1 polymer ?
#
loop_
_entity_poly.entity_id
_entity_poly.type
_entity_poly.pdbx_seq_one_letter_code
_entity_poly.pdbx_strand_id
1 'polypeptide(L)'
;MSSIFWIDLQPSVFCFNKKLACILSQSRHVRRWSFQHDLDEICSLSTIFDFLRETVDQLDSPPHVVAHGLSGTIASLFARQFPKLFGSLTLISVDPISTNQWSSHYLEMRRKLPCSRSSILSHIVPLLFDKQFNQTNLALSGFFEKCLDFDFIPGSIASHSLLPNL
;
A
#
# COMPACT_ATOMS: atom_id res chain seq x y z
N MET A 1 -13.59 2.05 -23.16
CA MET A 1 -12.92 3.11 -22.35
C MET A 1 -11.94 2.44 -21.42
N SER A 2 -10.68 2.85 -21.41
CA SER A 2 -9.64 2.28 -20.53
C SER A 2 -9.99 2.56 -19.07
N SER A 3 -10.08 1.50 -18.27
CA SER A 3 -10.32 1.58 -16.82
C SER A 3 -9.01 1.85 -16.07
N ILE A 4 -9.13 2.51 -14.92
CA ILE A 4 -8.04 2.63 -13.95
C ILE A 4 -8.12 1.42 -13.02
N PHE A 5 -6.99 0.75 -12.87
CA PHE A 5 -6.83 -0.39 -11.97
C PHE A 5 -5.96 0.05 -10.78
N TRP A 6 -6.58 0.21 -9.62
CA TRP A 6 -5.90 0.64 -8.39
C TRP A 6 -5.44 -0.56 -7.60
N ILE A 7 -4.12 -0.77 -7.52
CA ILE A 7 -3.54 -1.83 -6.69
C ILE A 7 -3.39 -1.32 -5.26
N ASP A 8 -3.96 -2.07 -4.31
CA ASP A 8 -3.96 -1.72 -2.90
C ASP A 8 -3.66 -2.94 -2.02
N LEU A 9 -2.43 -2.99 -1.53
CA LEU A 9 -1.93 -4.02 -0.61
C LEU A 9 -1.98 -3.58 0.86
N GLN A 10 -2.44 -2.35 1.11
CA GLN A 10 -2.56 -1.78 2.46
C GLN A 10 -3.95 -1.17 2.64
N PRO A 11 -5.01 -2.00 2.64
CA PRO A 11 -6.40 -1.53 2.62
C PRO A 11 -6.78 -0.66 3.83
N SER A 12 -6.15 -0.86 4.97
CA SER A 12 -6.36 -0.07 6.18
C SER A 12 -6.01 1.40 6.04
N VAL A 13 -4.96 1.72 5.27
CA VAL A 13 -4.54 3.10 5.00
C VAL A 13 -5.08 3.66 3.69
N PHE A 14 -5.94 2.92 2.99
CA PHE A 14 -6.56 3.39 1.75
C PHE A 14 -7.40 4.66 1.94
N CYS A 15 -7.88 4.92 3.14
CA CYS A 15 -8.61 6.14 3.49
C CYS A 15 -7.87 7.42 3.07
N PHE A 16 -6.53 7.45 3.09
CA PHE A 16 -5.71 8.56 2.61
C PHE A 16 -5.76 8.73 1.09
N ASN A 17 -6.05 7.67 0.36
CA ASN A 17 -6.14 7.65 -1.09
C ASN A 17 -7.57 7.89 -1.62
N LYS A 18 -8.59 7.86 -0.75
CA LYS A 18 -10.02 7.98 -1.15
C LYS A 18 -10.31 9.23 -1.98
N LYS A 19 -9.76 10.38 -1.57
CA LYS A 19 -9.98 11.65 -2.28
C LYS A 19 -9.45 11.58 -3.72
N LEU A 20 -8.25 11.05 -3.90
CA LEU A 20 -7.65 10.90 -5.23
C LEU A 20 -8.40 9.88 -6.07
N ALA A 21 -8.75 8.73 -5.49
CA ALA A 21 -9.56 7.71 -6.18
C ALA A 21 -10.93 8.27 -6.60
N CYS A 22 -11.57 9.10 -5.76
CA CYS A 22 -12.82 9.79 -6.08
C CYS A 22 -12.65 10.78 -7.24
N ILE A 23 -11.59 11.57 -7.26
CA ILE A 23 -11.31 12.50 -8.37
C ILE A 23 -11.11 11.73 -9.68
N LEU A 24 -10.33 10.65 -9.65
CA LEU A 24 -10.09 9.81 -10.83
C LEU A 24 -11.38 9.14 -11.32
N SER A 25 -12.28 8.76 -10.41
CA SER A 25 -13.56 8.12 -10.75
C SER A 25 -14.56 9.06 -11.46
N GLN A 26 -14.35 10.37 -11.40
CA GLN A 26 -15.16 11.34 -12.14
C GLN A 26 -14.92 11.28 -13.65
N SER A 27 -13.73 10.86 -14.07
CA SER A 27 -13.34 10.81 -15.48
C SER A 27 -13.25 9.41 -16.05
N ARG A 28 -12.98 8.41 -15.22
CA ARG A 28 -12.78 7.01 -15.63
C ARG A 28 -13.30 6.04 -14.59
N HIS A 29 -13.70 4.85 -15.01
CA HIS A 29 -14.02 3.77 -14.07
C HIS A 29 -12.77 3.33 -13.31
N VAL A 30 -12.79 3.44 -11.96
CA VAL A 30 -11.73 3.02 -11.07
C VAL A 30 -12.10 1.69 -10.43
N ARG A 31 -11.37 0.63 -10.78
CA ARG A 31 -11.49 -0.69 -10.15
C ARG A 31 -10.37 -0.83 -9.13
N ARG A 32 -10.71 -0.93 -7.85
CA ARG A 32 -9.75 -1.23 -6.79
C ARG A 32 -9.55 -2.73 -6.67
N TRP A 33 -8.31 -3.15 -6.66
CA TRP A 33 -7.89 -4.51 -6.34
C TRP A 33 -7.15 -4.50 -5.01
N SER A 34 -7.63 -5.26 -4.05
CA SER A 34 -6.98 -5.43 -2.76
C SER A 34 -6.70 -6.91 -2.54
N PHE A 35 -5.50 -7.19 -2.09
CA PHE A 35 -5.09 -8.53 -1.72
C PHE A 35 -5.26 -8.69 -0.21
N GLN A 36 -6.05 -9.66 0.20
CA GLN A 36 -6.16 -10.11 1.59
C GLN A 36 -5.61 -11.52 1.67
N HIS A 37 -4.74 -11.72 2.62
CA HIS A 37 -4.06 -12.98 2.86
C HIS A 37 -4.75 -13.73 4.01
N ASP A 38 -4.97 -15.01 3.85
CA ASP A 38 -5.44 -15.87 4.93
C ASP A 38 -4.30 -16.16 5.93
N LEU A 39 -4.69 -16.35 7.21
CA LEU A 39 -3.78 -16.48 8.35
C LEU A 39 -2.80 -17.65 8.24
N ASP A 40 -3.25 -18.70 7.55
CA ASP A 40 -2.56 -20.00 7.50
C ASP A 40 -1.65 -20.17 6.28
N GLU A 41 -1.59 -19.14 5.40
CA GLU A 41 -0.77 -19.20 4.19
C GLU A 41 0.46 -18.30 4.28
N ILE A 42 1.55 -18.75 3.68
CA ILE A 42 2.75 -17.94 3.53
C ILE A 42 2.53 -16.94 2.40
N CYS A 43 2.47 -15.64 2.73
CA CYS A 43 2.42 -14.60 1.73
C CYS A 43 3.78 -14.48 1.04
N SER A 44 3.83 -14.85 -0.23
CA SER A 44 5.01 -14.68 -1.08
C SER A 44 4.75 -13.67 -2.18
N LEU A 45 5.82 -13.08 -2.71
CA LEU A 45 5.72 -12.20 -3.87
C LEU A 45 5.14 -12.93 -5.09
N SER A 46 5.50 -14.20 -5.28
CA SER A 46 4.95 -15.04 -6.35
C SER A 46 3.44 -15.21 -6.21
N THR A 47 2.93 -15.47 -5.01
CA THR A 47 1.49 -15.59 -4.75
C THR A 47 0.75 -14.32 -5.15
N ILE A 48 1.27 -13.15 -4.75
CA ILE A 48 0.67 -11.86 -5.13
C ILE A 48 0.70 -11.68 -6.65
N PHE A 49 1.80 -12.05 -7.30
CA PHE A 49 1.94 -11.94 -8.76
C PHE A 49 0.98 -12.85 -9.50
N ASP A 50 0.76 -14.07 -9.02
CA ASP A 50 -0.15 -15.02 -9.64
C ASP A 50 -1.60 -14.49 -9.58
N PHE A 51 -2.06 -14.02 -8.41
CA PHE A 51 -3.39 -13.42 -8.27
C PHE A 51 -3.55 -12.11 -9.06
N LEU A 52 -2.52 -11.27 -9.08
CA LEU A 52 -2.55 -10.04 -9.85
C LEU A 52 -2.62 -10.33 -11.35
N ARG A 53 -1.84 -11.30 -11.83
CA ARG A 53 -1.86 -11.76 -13.22
C ARG A 53 -3.22 -12.32 -13.59
N GLU A 54 -3.77 -13.24 -12.80
CA GLU A 54 -5.09 -13.80 -13.04
C GLU A 54 -6.15 -12.71 -13.14
N THR A 55 -6.08 -11.71 -12.26
CA THR A 55 -7.04 -10.59 -12.28
C THR A 55 -6.88 -9.71 -13.52
N VAL A 56 -5.64 -9.43 -13.93
CA VAL A 56 -5.37 -8.57 -15.10
C VAL A 56 -5.69 -9.28 -16.40
N ASP A 57 -5.43 -10.59 -16.49
CA ASP A 57 -5.76 -11.42 -17.67
C ASP A 57 -7.27 -11.52 -17.93
N GLN A 58 -8.11 -11.26 -16.91
CA GLN A 58 -9.58 -11.19 -17.04
C GLN A 58 -10.09 -9.84 -17.57
N LEU A 59 -9.20 -8.86 -17.76
CA LEU A 59 -9.58 -7.56 -18.29
C LEU A 59 -9.55 -7.56 -19.82
N ASP A 60 -10.51 -6.87 -20.45
CA ASP A 60 -10.61 -6.78 -21.91
C ASP A 60 -9.39 -6.13 -22.58
N SER A 61 -8.63 -5.36 -21.83
CA SER A 61 -7.44 -4.65 -22.32
C SER A 61 -6.48 -4.32 -21.18
N PRO A 62 -5.17 -4.15 -21.46
CA PRO A 62 -4.19 -3.74 -20.46
C PRO A 62 -4.62 -2.46 -19.74
N PRO A 63 -4.79 -2.48 -18.40
CA PRO A 63 -5.31 -1.36 -17.64
C PRO A 63 -4.26 -0.25 -17.43
N HIS A 64 -4.75 0.97 -17.15
CA HIS A 64 -3.93 2.00 -16.54
C HIS A 64 -3.84 1.75 -15.03
N VAL A 65 -2.66 1.35 -14.56
CA VAL A 65 -2.45 1.00 -13.16
C VAL A 65 -2.07 2.22 -12.35
N VAL A 66 -2.67 2.33 -11.16
CA VAL A 66 -2.29 3.30 -10.12
C VAL A 66 -1.94 2.54 -8.85
N ALA A 67 -0.80 2.86 -8.25
CA ALA A 67 -0.37 2.22 -7.01
C ALA A 67 0.41 3.19 -6.11
N HIS A 68 0.21 3.06 -4.79
CA HIS A 68 0.79 3.94 -3.80
C HIS A 68 1.68 3.17 -2.81
N GLY A 69 2.82 3.74 -2.43
CA GLY A 69 3.71 3.16 -1.42
C GLY A 69 4.15 1.72 -1.75
N LEU A 70 3.96 0.79 -0.81
CA LEU A 70 4.29 -0.63 -0.98
C LEU A 70 3.63 -1.24 -2.21
N SER A 71 2.35 -0.92 -2.45
CA SER A 71 1.64 -1.39 -3.64
C SER A 71 2.32 -0.94 -4.93
N GLY A 72 2.92 0.26 -4.92
CA GLY A 72 3.69 0.77 -6.06
C GLY A 72 5.00 0.03 -6.28
N THR A 73 5.72 -0.34 -5.23
CA THR A 73 6.91 -1.19 -5.33
C THR A 73 6.57 -2.54 -5.97
N ILE A 74 5.53 -3.20 -5.45
CA ILE A 74 5.06 -4.49 -5.98
C ILE A 74 4.58 -4.36 -7.43
N ALA A 75 3.81 -3.32 -7.76
CA ALA A 75 3.35 -3.06 -9.12
C ALA A 75 4.52 -2.81 -10.10
N SER A 76 5.58 -2.15 -9.64
CA SER A 76 6.80 -1.92 -10.43
C SER A 76 7.53 -3.22 -10.75
N LEU A 77 7.68 -4.09 -9.75
CA LEU A 77 8.30 -5.41 -9.92
C LEU A 77 7.47 -6.30 -10.85
N PHE A 78 6.15 -6.27 -10.70
CA PHE A 78 5.23 -6.99 -11.58
C PHE A 78 5.33 -6.49 -13.02
N ALA A 79 5.31 -5.15 -13.24
CA ALA A 79 5.43 -4.56 -14.57
C ALA A 79 6.78 -4.88 -15.25
N ARG A 80 7.85 -4.97 -14.46
CA ARG A 80 9.16 -5.39 -14.98
C ARG A 80 9.15 -6.84 -15.45
N GLN A 81 8.46 -7.72 -14.74
CA GLN A 81 8.37 -9.14 -15.11
C GLN A 81 7.36 -9.37 -16.24
N PHE A 82 6.26 -8.60 -16.27
CA PHE A 82 5.17 -8.75 -17.23
C PHE A 82 4.84 -7.42 -17.94
N PRO A 83 5.75 -6.87 -18.76
CA PRO A 83 5.64 -5.50 -19.28
C PRO A 83 4.43 -5.26 -20.20
N LYS A 84 3.83 -6.32 -20.75
CA LYS A 84 2.67 -6.21 -21.66
C LYS A 84 1.31 -6.22 -20.94
N LEU A 85 1.29 -6.55 -19.64
CA LEU A 85 0.04 -6.67 -18.89
C LEU A 85 -0.52 -5.33 -18.43
N PHE A 86 0.30 -4.28 -18.36
CA PHE A 86 -0.14 -2.93 -18.02
C PHE A 86 -0.04 -2.00 -19.22
N GLY A 87 -1.09 -1.23 -19.47
CA GLY A 87 -1.08 -0.17 -20.48
C GLY A 87 -0.27 1.05 -20.04
N SER A 88 -0.30 1.36 -18.75
CA SER A 88 0.56 2.35 -18.10
C SER A 88 0.63 2.11 -16.60
N LEU A 89 1.64 2.67 -15.93
CA LEU A 89 1.83 2.57 -14.48
C LEU A 89 2.08 3.96 -13.90
N THR A 90 1.22 4.37 -12.96
CA THR A 90 1.37 5.60 -12.19
C THR A 90 1.72 5.23 -10.75
N LEU A 91 2.87 5.68 -10.30
CA LEU A 91 3.41 5.42 -8.97
C LEU A 91 3.26 6.67 -8.09
N ILE A 92 2.78 6.49 -6.87
CA ILE A 92 2.56 7.56 -5.91
C ILE A 92 3.38 7.25 -4.66
N SER A 93 4.27 8.17 -4.27
CA SER A 93 5.10 8.06 -3.06
C SER A 93 5.80 6.68 -2.96
N VAL A 94 6.40 6.24 -4.05
CA VAL A 94 7.14 4.98 -4.12
C VAL A 94 8.63 5.26 -3.95
N ASP A 95 9.25 4.59 -3.00
CA ASP A 95 10.69 4.58 -2.84
C ASP A 95 11.27 3.33 -3.51
N PRO A 96 12.34 3.44 -4.29
CA PRO A 96 13.02 2.28 -4.88
C PRO A 96 13.63 1.35 -3.82
N ILE A 97 13.84 1.85 -2.61
CA ILE A 97 14.35 1.09 -1.48
C ILE A 97 13.18 0.79 -0.55
N SER A 98 12.74 -0.47 -0.52
CA SER A 98 11.58 -0.91 0.27
C SER A 98 11.72 -0.60 1.78
N THR A 99 12.96 -0.59 2.30
CA THR A 99 13.26 -0.27 3.70
C THR A 99 12.97 1.19 4.07
N ASN A 100 12.93 2.11 3.10
CA ASN A 100 12.61 3.52 3.36
C ASN A 100 11.10 3.78 3.50
N GLN A 101 10.27 2.77 3.29
CA GLN A 101 8.84 2.95 3.48
C GLN A 101 8.49 3.14 4.95
N TRP A 102 7.55 4.03 5.24
CA TRP A 102 7.13 4.33 6.60
C TRP A 102 6.70 3.08 7.40
N SER A 103 6.08 2.12 6.73
CA SER A 103 5.64 0.87 7.35
C SER A 103 6.82 0.01 7.82
N SER A 104 7.89 -0.07 7.02
CA SER A 104 9.14 -0.74 7.42
C SER A 104 9.75 -0.07 8.64
N HIS A 105 9.78 1.26 8.61
CA HIS A 105 10.31 2.06 9.72
C HIS A 105 9.50 1.87 11.00
N TYR A 106 8.16 1.87 10.86
CA TYR A 106 7.25 1.59 11.97
C TYR A 106 7.47 0.20 12.58
N LEU A 107 7.56 -0.84 11.76
CA LEU A 107 7.77 -2.22 12.23
C LEU A 107 9.11 -2.38 12.93
N GLU A 108 10.16 -1.77 12.38
CA GLU A 108 11.50 -1.82 12.98
C GLU A 108 11.54 -1.10 14.34
N MET A 109 10.91 0.06 14.45
CA MET A 109 10.77 0.76 15.73
C MET A 109 9.97 -0.07 16.75
N ARG A 110 8.87 -0.70 16.31
CA ARG A 110 8.05 -1.58 17.17
C ARG A 110 8.82 -2.76 17.70
N ARG A 111 9.73 -3.32 16.90
CA ARG A 111 10.57 -4.46 17.28
C ARG A 111 11.69 -4.09 18.24
N LYS A 112 12.31 -2.91 18.04
CA LYS A 112 13.52 -2.51 18.75
C LYS A 112 13.28 -1.63 19.98
N LEU A 113 12.18 -0.88 19.99
CA LEU A 113 11.94 0.12 21.03
C LEU A 113 10.83 -0.33 21.99
N PRO A 114 11.04 -0.23 23.32
CA PRO A 114 10.02 -0.50 24.32
C PRO A 114 9.02 0.66 24.46
N CYS A 115 8.57 1.19 23.31
CA CYS A 115 7.67 2.33 23.23
C CYS A 115 6.25 1.89 22.89
N SER A 116 5.25 2.69 23.29
CA SER A 116 3.87 2.48 22.86
C SER A 116 3.72 2.72 21.35
N ARG A 117 2.70 2.12 20.75
CA ARG A 117 2.37 2.33 19.34
C ARG A 117 2.10 3.81 19.04
N SER A 118 1.34 4.47 19.94
CA SER A 118 1.02 5.89 19.82
C SER A 118 2.30 6.76 19.80
N SER A 119 3.28 6.45 20.67
CA SER A 119 4.55 7.17 20.69
C SER A 119 5.33 7.04 19.38
N ILE A 120 5.36 5.84 18.79
CA ILE A 120 6.03 5.62 17.52
C ILE A 120 5.33 6.36 16.39
N LEU A 121 4.00 6.29 16.33
CA LEU A 121 3.22 6.99 15.30
C LEU A 121 3.32 8.50 15.42
N SER A 122 3.36 9.05 16.64
CA SER A 122 3.58 10.49 16.84
C SER A 122 4.93 10.98 16.32
N HIS A 123 5.91 10.09 16.21
CA HIS A 123 7.21 10.38 15.60
C HIS A 123 7.18 10.24 14.06
N ILE A 124 6.53 9.21 13.55
CA ILE A 124 6.50 8.91 12.10
C ILE A 124 5.56 9.86 11.33
N VAL A 125 4.37 10.16 11.87
CA VAL A 125 3.36 10.95 11.18
C VAL A 125 3.85 12.32 10.73
N PRO A 126 4.62 13.10 11.53
CA PRO A 126 5.20 14.36 11.08
C PRO A 126 6.19 14.24 9.93
N LEU A 127 6.80 13.05 9.74
CA LEU A 127 7.71 12.79 8.63
C LEU A 127 6.96 12.51 7.31
N LEU A 128 5.72 12.02 7.42
CA LEU A 128 4.87 11.72 6.26
C LEU A 128 4.11 12.95 5.76
N PHE A 129 3.77 13.86 6.67
CA PHE A 129 3.00 15.05 6.37
C PHE A 129 3.86 16.28 6.70
N ASP A 130 3.90 17.25 5.80
CA ASP A 130 4.72 18.44 5.95
C ASP A 130 4.56 19.08 7.34
N LYS A 131 5.68 19.51 7.94
CA LYS A 131 5.80 20.01 9.33
C LYS A 131 4.92 21.22 9.69
N GLN A 132 4.21 21.81 8.73
CA GLN A 132 3.33 22.96 8.97
C GLN A 132 2.05 22.62 9.78
N PHE A 133 1.81 21.38 10.13
CA PHE A 133 0.57 20.91 10.75
C PHE A 133 0.71 20.43 12.21
N ASN A 134 1.35 21.19 13.08
CA ASN A 134 1.64 20.74 14.45
C ASN A 134 0.42 20.29 15.30
N GLN A 135 -0.75 20.90 15.14
CA GLN A 135 -1.97 20.46 15.85
C GLN A 135 -2.67 19.28 15.14
N THR A 136 -2.52 19.20 13.84
CA THR A 136 -3.11 18.11 13.03
C THR A 136 -2.36 16.79 13.20
N ASN A 137 -1.08 16.83 13.57
CA ASN A 137 -0.25 15.63 13.72
C ASN A 137 -0.75 14.69 14.83
N LEU A 138 -1.28 15.21 15.93
CA LEU A 138 -1.83 14.39 17.01
C LEU A 138 -3.13 13.68 16.58
N ALA A 139 -4.00 14.41 15.90
CA ALA A 139 -5.24 13.83 15.35
C ALA A 139 -4.93 12.79 14.25
N LEU A 140 -3.95 13.06 13.39
CA LEU A 140 -3.48 12.13 12.36
C LEU A 140 -2.83 10.89 12.97
N SER A 141 -2.03 11.04 14.02
CA SER A 141 -1.44 9.89 14.71
C SER A 141 -2.50 8.97 15.30
N GLY A 142 -3.52 9.53 15.96
CA GLY A 142 -4.65 8.75 16.48
C GLY A 142 -5.51 8.11 15.38
N PHE A 143 -5.62 8.77 14.22
CA PHE A 143 -6.31 8.21 13.07
C PHE A 143 -5.50 7.04 12.44
N PHE A 144 -4.18 7.21 12.29
CA PHE A 144 -3.29 6.12 11.86
C PHE A 144 -3.33 4.93 12.82
N GLU A 145 -3.33 5.20 14.11
CA GLU A 145 -3.43 4.14 15.13
C GLU A 145 -4.70 3.31 14.94
N LYS A 146 -5.85 3.96 14.72
CA LYS A 146 -7.10 3.26 14.43
C LYS A 146 -7.06 2.50 13.09
N CYS A 147 -6.49 3.06 12.05
CA CYS A 147 -6.33 2.36 10.77
C CYS A 147 -5.47 1.10 10.93
N LEU A 148 -4.36 1.21 11.66
CA LEU A 148 -3.44 0.09 11.91
C LEU A 148 -4.00 -0.96 12.85
N ASP A 149 -5.05 -0.66 13.64
CA ASP A 149 -5.76 -1.68 14.42
C ASP A 149 -6.35 -2.78 13.52
N PHE A 150 -6.74 -2.43 12.30
CA PHE A 150 -7.18 -3.41 11.30
C PHE A 150 -6.01 -4.16 10.66
N ASP A 151 -4.82 -3.57 10.56
CA ASP A 151 -3.62 -4.20 9.96
C ASP A 151 -2.94 -5.20 10.89
N PHE A 152 -3.23 -5.15 12.19
CA PHE A 152 -2.74 -6.11 13.18
C PHE A 152 -3.61 -7.36 13.30
N ILE A 153 -4.65 -7.48 12.51
CA ILE A 153 -5.24 -8.79 12.19
C ILE A 153 -4.12 -9.62 11.54
N PRO A 154 -3.86 -10.83 12.08
CA PRO A 154 -2.67 -11.62 11.68
C PRO A 154 -2.41 -11.77 10.18
N GLY A 155 -3.45 -11.76 9.34
CA GLY A 155 -3.29 -11.80 7.88
C GLY A 155 -2.64 -10.57 7.23
N SER A 156 -2.70 -9.39 7.85
CA SER A 156 -2.08 -8.18 7.30
C SER A 156 -0.58 -8.08 7.58
N ILE A 157 -0.11 -8.74 8.65
CA ILE A 157 1.32 -8.81 8.98
C ILE A 157 2.09 -9.52 7.87
N ALA A 158 1.47 -10.46 7.18
CA ALA A 158 2.10 -11.19 6.09
C ALA A 158 2.51 -10.27 4.92
N SER A 159 1.71 -9.25 4.58
CA SER A 159 2.09 -8.29 3.54
C SER A 159 3.30 -7.43 3.95
N HIS A 160 3.46 -7.16 5.24
CA HIS A 160 4.62 -6.45 5.77
C HIS A 160 5.88 -7.34 5.85
N SER A 161 5.72 -8.66 5.95
CA SER A 161 6.85 -9.61 5.93
C SER A 161 7.53 -9.70 4.55
N LEU A 162 6.88 -9.22 3.50
CA LEU A 162 7.49 -9.11 2.17
C LEU A 162 8.56 -8.02 2.09
N LEU A 163 8.47 -6.97 2.93
CA LEU A 163 9.36 -5.81 2.87
C LEU A 163 10.86 -6.17 2.99
N PRO A 164 11.30 -7.11 3.87
CA PRO A 164 12.71 -7.50 3.95
C PRO A 164 13.22 -8.26 2.73
N ASN A 165 12.33 -8.79 1.90
CA ASN A 165 12.65 -9.66 0.76
C ASN A 165 12.49 -8.94 -0.60
N LEU A 166 12.14 -7.65 -0.61
CA LEU A 166 12.03 -6.78 -1.77
C LEU A 166 13.30 -5.99 -1.98
#